data_93b5bdd3e9475f2e7d801ab274231f50
#
_entry.id   93b5bdd3e9475f2e7d801ab274231f50
#
_cell.length_a   1.000
_cell.length_b   1.000
_cell.length_c   1.000
_cell.angle_alpha   90.00
_cell.angle_beta   90.00
_cell.angle_gamma   90.00
#
_symmetry.space_group_name_H-M   'P 1'
#
loop_
_entity.id
_entity.type
_entity.pdbx_description
1 polymer ?
#
loop_
_entity_poly.entity_id
_entity_poly.type
_entity_poly.pdbx_seq_one_letter_code
_entity_poly.pdbx_strand_id
1 'polypeptide(L)'
;MAWYDNAVFYHIYPLGLCGCAHENDGQPVPGAFKKLDAWAQHAAKLGCTAIYIGPLFESGSHGYDTIDYRLVDRRLGTNEEFKEFVAACHERGQKVIVDGVFNHVGRDFFAFQELKEHRENARYRDWFCDVNFWGNNEYNDGFSYGNWGGFNLLVKLNQRNPEVQNYHFDTIRFWVDEFDIDGIRLDAADVLDFDFMRGLRRVANEVKPEFWLMGEVIHGDYSRWANPEMLHSVTNYELHKGLWSGHNDHNYFEIAHTMRRLQGLCHDTRLYNFSDNHDVERLPNKLRNRDHIRHIALLVYTLWGIPSIYYGSEFGIEGKKEWGSDWPLRPCLELADYTDAEKTNPVTSIYAALGRLKAECPELSWGEFKELTLTTQSYAYARVLDGKAVVAVYNNGDSPVSMEFQLPVEASGVEDLLADCVGSQPILTQVEWGKLKVQLPSNYATLLRLVG
;
A
#
# COMPACT_ATOMS: atom_id res chain seq x y z
N MET A 1 -6.35 -1.33 20.53
CA MET A 1 -6.64 -1.05 19.10
C MET A 1 -5.64 -0.01 18.65
N ALA A 2 -4.78 -0.37 17.72
CA ALA A 2 -3.75 0.53 17.23
C ALA A 2 -4.32 1.42 16.10
N TRP A 3 -3.67 2.57 15.86
CA TRP A 3 -4.12 3.52 14.84
C TRP A 3 -4.18 2.90 13.43
N TYR A 4 -3.25 1.98 13.11
CA TYR A 4 -3.19 1.31 11.81
C TYR A 4 -4.31 0.30 11.57
N ASP A 5 -5.00 -0.15 12.60
CA ASP A 5 -6.10 -1.10 12.45
C ASP A 5 -7.31 -0.49 11.73
N ASN A 6 -7.48 0.84 11.79
CA ASN A 6 -8.56 1.58 11.14
C ASN A 6 -8.04 2.58 10.09
N ALA A 7 -6.76 2.53 9.76
CA ALA A 7 -6.18 3.46 8.81
C ALA A 7 -6.70 3.24 7.38
N VAL A 8 -6.70 4.33 6.62
CA VAL A 8 -6.75 4.34 5.16
C VAL A 8 -5.47 5.01 4.69
N PHE A 9 -4.68 4.30 3.93
CA PHE A 9 -3.40 4.80 3.45
C PHE A 9 -3.53 5.50 2.10
N TYR A 10 -2.71 6.53 1.92
CA TYR A 10 -2.43 7.12 0.62
C TYR A 10 -0.94 6.96 0.33
N HIS A 11 -0.61 6.22 -0.72
CA HIS A 11 0.75 5.90 -1.09
C HIS A 11 1.28 6.87 -2.15
N ILE A 12 2.38 7.53 -1.85
CA ILE A 12 3.08 8.47 -2.74
C ILE A 12 4.46 7.96 -3.08
N TYR A 13 4.78 7.86 -4.37
CA TYR A 13 6.15 7.73 -4.86
C TYR A 13 6.68 9.14 -5.17
N PRO A 14 7.47 9.74 -4.25
CA PRO A 14 7.70 11.19 -4.27
C PRO A 14 8.56 11.66 -5.45
N LEU A 15 9.59 10.91 -5.84
CA LEU A 15 10.45 11.26 -6.98
C LEU A 15 9.67 11.37 -8.29
N GLY A 16 8.74 10.43 -8.53
CA GLY A 16 7.87 10.46 -9.70
C GLY A 16 6.86 11.60 -9.62
N LEU A 17 6.10 11.67 -8.52
CA LEU A 17 5.07 12.69 -8.36
C LEU A 17 5.61 14.11 -8.51
N CYS A 18 6.81 14.38 -7.99
CA CYS A 18 7.47 15.68 -8.10
C CYS A 18 8.18 15.92 -9.43
N GLY A 19 8.27 14.91 -10.31
CA GLY A 19 8.97 15.04 -11.60
C GLY A 19 10.49 15.18 -11.47
N CYS A 20 11.06 14.52 -10.47
CA CYS A 20 12.52 14.52 -10.27
C CYS A 20 13.25 13.84 -11.44
N ALA A 21 14.51 14.22 -11.67
CA ALA A 21 15.38 13.54 -12.61
C ALA A 21 15.53 12.06 -12.25
N HIS A 22 15.59 11.16 -13.23
CA HIS A 22 15.73 9.73 -13.01
C HIS A 22 17.05 9.35 -12.36
N GLU A 23 18.14 9.99 -12.78
CA GLU A 23 19.45 9.93 -12.12
C GLU A 23 19.60 11.14 -11.19
N ASN A 24 20.18 10.93 -10.01
CA ASN A 24 20.36 12.00 -9.03
C ASN A 24 21.46 12.97 -9.50
N ASP A 25 21.05 14.12 -9.98
CA ASP A 25 21.91 15.22 -10.41
C ASP A 25 22.19 16.23 -9.27
N GLY A 26 21.67 15.96 -8.07
CA GLY A 26 21.80 16.83 -6.90
C GLY A 26 21.00 18.13 -6.98
N GLN A 27 20.13 18.29 -7.98
CA GLN A 27 19.33 19.49 -8.16
C GLN A 27 17.93 19.31 -7.59
N PRO A 28 17.51 20.16 -6.63
CA PRO A 28 16.17 20.07 -6.06
C PRO A 28 15.10 20.53 -7.07
N VAL A 29 13.97 19.84 -7.09
CA VAL A 29 12.76 20.32 -7.77
C VAL A 29 12.12 21.42 -6.89
N PRO A 30 12.05 22.66 -7.37
CA PRO A 30 11.52 23.74 -6.56
C PRO A 30 10.10 23.48 -6.06
N GLY A 31 9.89 23.54 -4.75
CA GLY A 31 8.58 23.37 -4.14
C GLY A 31 8.08 21.91 -4.08
N ALA A 32 8.96 20.91 -4.17
CA ALA A 32 8.55 19.51 -4.11
C ALA A 32 7.77 19.19 -2.82
N PHE A 33 8.26 19.59 -1.64
CA PHE A 33 7.52 19.36 -0.39
C PHE A 33 6.22 20.14 -0.30
N LYS A 34 6.13 21.32 -0.90
CA LYS A 34 4.84 22.05 -1.01
C LYS A 34 3.84 21.28 -1.88
N LYS A 35 4.31 20.66 -2.97
CA LYS A 35 3.49 19.78 -3.81
C LYS A 35 3.06 18.52 -3.04
N LEU A 36 4.00 17.87 -2.34
CA LEU A 36 3.71 16.69 -1.52
C LEU A 36 2.67 16.99 -0.42
N ASP A 37 2.76 18.16 0.24
CA ASP A 37 1.79 18.58 1.24
C ASP A 37 0.39 18.84 0.62
N ALA A 38 0.32 19.42 -0.57
CA ALA A 38 -0.95 19.57 -1.28
C ALA A 38 -1.61 18.21 -1.60
N TRP A 39 -0.82 17.21 -1.97
CA TRP A 39 -1.30 15.84 -2.18
C TRP A 39 -1.70 15.15 -0.87
N ALA A 40 -0.98 15.38 0.22
CA ALA A 40 -1.38 14.88 1.55
C ALA A 40 -2.71 15.52 2.02
N GLN A 41 -2.94 16.82 1.73
CA GLN A 41 -4.22 17.49 1.96
C GLN A 41 -5.35 16.90 1.09
N HIS A 42 -5.07 16.60 -0.18
CA HIS A 42 -6.00 15.89 -1.05
C HIS A 42 -6.36 14.51 -0.49
N ALA A 43 -5.38 13.74 -0.07
CA ALA A 43 -5.59 12.44 0.58
C ALA A 43 -6.46 12.54 1.84
N ALA A 44 -6.28 13.59 2.67
CA ALA A 44 -7.14 13.83 3.83
C ALA A 44 -8.61 14.07 3.44
N LYS A 45 -8.86 14.80 2.34
CA LYS A 45 -10.22 15.01 1.81
C LYS A 45 -10.86 13.70 1.31
N LEU A 46 -10.04 12.77 0.82
CA LEU A 46 -10.48 11.41 0.47
C LEU A 46 -10.64 10.48 1.69
N GLY A 47 -10.49 10.99 2.92
CA GLY A 47 -10.62 10.20 4.14
C GLY A 47 -9.37 9.36 4.48
N CYS A 48 -8.23 9.62 3.84
CA CYS A 48 -6.98 8.91 4.15
C CYS A 48 -6.37 9.45 5.45
N THR A 49 -6.13 8.56 6.39
CA THR A 49 -5.62 8.86 7.74
C THR A 49 -4.14 8.56 7.88
N ALA A 50 -3.50 8.05 6.84
CA ALA A 50 -2.08 7.78 6.82
C ALA A 50 -1.48 8.02 5.44
N ILE A 51 -0.27 8.56 5.41
CA ILE A 51 0.55 8.75 4.22
C ILE A 51 1.68 7.72 4.24
N TYR A 52 1.78 6.90 3.20
CA TYR A 52 2.98 6.15 2.90
C TYR A 52 3.74 6.91 1.82
N ILE A 53 4.91 7.44 2.17
CA ILE A 53 5.78 8.19 1.26
C ILE A 53 7.12 7.46 1.12
N GLY A 54 7.43 7.02 -0.09
CA GLY A 54 8.69 6.32 -0.32
C GLY A 54 8.88 5.84 -1.76
N PRO A 55 10.15 5.57 -2.12
CA PRO A 55 11.37 5.83 -1.34
C PRO A 55 11.68 7.32 -1.21
N LEU A 56 12.27 7.72 -0.08
CA LEU A 56 12.41 9.14 0.28
C LEU A 56 13.86 9.59 0.49
N PHE A 57 14.73 8.67 0.90
CA PHE A 57 16.09 9.03 1.33
C PHE A 57 17.06 9.08 0.14
N GLU A 58 18.20 9.77 0.36
CA GLU A 58 19.19 10.03 -0.67
C GLU A 58 19.58 8.76 -1.42
N SER A 59 19.45 8.80 -2.74
CA SER A 59 19.67 7.67 -3.63
C SER A 59 20.37 8.09 -4.92
N GLY A 60 20.94 7.14 -5.65
CA GLY A 60 21.59 7.40 -6.93
C GLY A 60 20.62 7.60 -8.08
N SER A 61 19.46 6.90 -8.04
CA SER A 61 18.51 6.94 -9.14
C SER A 61 17.06 6.82 -8.67
N HIS A 62 16.48 5.63 -8.70
CA HIS A 62 15.05 5.40 -8.47
C HIS A 62 14.61 5.38 -6.99
N GLY A 63 15.50 5.67 -6.06
CA GLY A 63 15.18 5.74 -4.64
C GLY A 63 15.44 4.45 -3.87
N TYR A 64 15.46 3.29 -4.53
CA TYR A 64 15.77 2.00 -3.89
C TYR A 64 17.28 1.67 -3.87
N ASP A 65 18.11 2.46 -4.51
CA ASP A 65 19.56 2.45 -4.45
C ASP A 65 20.07 3.48 -3.43
N THR A 66 19.67 3.31 -2.17
CA THR A 66 19.94 4.26 -1.08
C THR A 66 21.43 4.48 -0.86
N ILE A 67 21.82 5.74 -0.79
CA ILE A 67 23.20 6.20 -0.55
C ILE A 67 23.36 6.68 0.90
N ASP A 68 22.40 7.43 1.41
CA ASP A 68 22.41 7.96 2.77
C ASP A 68 21.00 7.90 3.39
N TYR A 69 20.85 7.13 4.44
CA TYR A 69 19.57 6.96 5.15
C TYR A 69 19.20 8.14 6.06
N ARG A 70 20.13 9.06 6.33
CA ARG A 70 19.91 10.20 7.23
C ARG A 70 19.66 11.50 6.49
N LEU A 71 19.70 11.45 5.16
CA LEU A 71 19.46 12.58 4.30
C LEU A 71 18.25 12.30 3.42
N VAL A 72 17.28 13.21 3.41
CA VAL A 72 16.21 13.23 2.42
C VAL A 72 16.84 13.41 1.03
N ASP A 73 16.32 12.75 0.02
CA ASP A 73 16.82 12.84 -1.34
C ASP A 73 16.85 14.30 -1.80
N ARG A 74 18.02 14.79 -2.18
CA ARG A 74 18.27 16.21 -2.52
C ARG A 74 17.39 16.70 -3.65
N ARG A 75 16.93 15.82 -4.52
CA ARG A 75 15.99 16.18 -5.60
C ARG A 75 14.62 16.61 -5.05
N LEU A 76 14.24 16.13 -3.86
CA LEU A 76 13.01 16.50 -3.19
C LEU A 76 13.14 17.72 -2.28
N GLY A 77 14.31 17.89 -1.64
CA GLY A 77 14.54 18.99 -0.70
C GLY A 77 15.44 18.61 0.47
N THR A 78 15.07 19.08 1.65
CA THR A 78 15.89 18.99 2.86
C THR A 78 15.20 18.18 3.98
N ASN A 79 15.99 17.76 4.97
CA ASN A 79 15.48 17.13 6.18
C ASN A 79 14.46 18.03 6.91
N GLU A 80 14.71 19.34 6.96
CA GLU A 80 13.81 20.29 7.62
C GLU A 80 12.46 20.37 6.91
N GLU A 81 12.46 20.44 5.57
CA GLU A 81 11.21 20.43 4.79
C GLU A 81 10.40 19.14 4.99
N PHE A 82 11.07 17.99 5.12
CA PHE A 82 10.37 16.75 5.43
C PHE A 82 9.81 16.73 6.86
N LYS A 83 10.56 17.25 7.83
CA LYS A 83 10.08 17.41 9.22
C LYS A 83 8.85 18.29 9.29
N GLU A 84 8.84 19.42 8.58
CA GLU A 84 7.68 20.31 8.45
C GLU A 84 6.48 19.59 7.78
N PHE A 85 6.75 18.79 6.75
CA PHE A 85 5.73 17.97 6.08
C PHE A 85 5.08 16.96 7.05
N VAL A 86 5.88 16.24 7.83
CA VAL A 86 5.35 15.28 8.83
C VAL A 86 4.51 16.00 9.88
N ALA A 87 5.00 17.12 10.40
CA ALA A 87 4.26 17.93 11.36
C ALA A 87 2.91 18.40 10.80
N ALA A 88 2.88 18.88 9.56
CA ALA A 88 1.65 19.28 8.89
C ALA A 88 0.68 18.09 8.65
N CYS A 89 1.19 16.90 8.36
CA CYS A 89 0.37 15.68 8.31
C CYS A 89 -0.24 15.36 9.69
N HIS A 90 0.55 15.42 10.75
CA HIS A 90 0.09 15.18 12.12
C HIS A 90 -0.98 16.20 12.58
N GLU A 91 -0.83 17.46 12.25
CA GLU A 91 -1.86 18.50 12.51
C GLU A 91 -3.20 18.17 11.86
N ARG A 92 -3.19 17.50 10.70
CA ARG A 92 -4.39 17.02 10.01
C ARG A 92 -4.90 15.67 10.52
N GLY A 93 -4.24 15.07 11.51
CA GLY A 93 -4.56 13.72 12.00
C GLY A 93 -4.08 12.59 11.11
N GLN A 94 -3.17 12.85 10.19
CA GLN A 94 -2.57 11.84 9.31
C GLN A 94 -1.27 11.31 9.92
N LYS A 95 -1.09 9.98 9.89
CA LYS A 95 0.17 9.30 10.22
C LYS A 95 1.08 9.25 9.00
N VAL A 96 2.40 9.19 9.22
CA VAL A 96 3.39 9.14 8.13
C VAL A 96 4.29 7.93 8.28
N ILE A 97 4.38 7.11 7.23
CA ILE A 97 5.36 6.02 7.14
C ILE A 97 6.27 6.20 5.93
N VAL A 98 7.49 5.69 6.02
CA VAL A 98 8.51 5.77 4.97
C VAL A 98 8.99 4.38 4.54
N ASP A 99 9.70 4.29 3.40
CA ASP A 99 10.39 3.07 3.01
C ASP A 99 11.66 2.84 3.81
N GLY A 100 11.83 1.63 4.31
CA GLY A 100 13.07 1.09 4.85
C GLY A 100 13.68 0.11 3.87
N VAL A 101 14.62 0.58 3.04
CA VAL A 101 15.36 -0.24 2.07
C VAL A 101 16.56 -0.86 2.77
N PHE A 102 16.37 -1.95 3.51
CA PHE A 102 17.40 -2.52 4.39
C PHE A 102 18.04 -3.81 3.87
N ASN A 103 17.53 -4.36 2.75
CA ASN A 103 18.12 -5.53 2.12
C ASN A 103 19.40 -5.19 1.34
N HIS A 104 19.46 -4.00 0.74
CA HIS A 104 20.53 -3.57 -0.16
C HIS A 104 20.72 -2.06 -0.09
N VAL A 105 21.83 -1.60 -0.66
CA VAL A 105 22.20 -0.18 -0.77
C VAL A 105 22.66 0.14 -2.19
N GLY A 106 22.67 1.43 -2.53
CA GLY A 106 23.29 1.92 -3.75
C GLY A 106 24.82 1.83 -3.71
N ARG A 107 25.44 1.87 -4.88
CA ARG A 107 26.90 1.75 -5.04
C ARG A 107 27.69 2.89 -4.41
N ASP A 108 27.06 4.05 -4.21
CA ASP A 108 27.71 5.21 -3.58
C ASP A 108 27.50 5.28 -2.05
N PHE A 109 26.90 4.23 -1.46
CA PHE A 109 26.83 4.09 -0.01
C PHE A 109 28.24 4.05 0.60
N PHE A 110 28.47 4.79 1.69
CA PHE A 110 29.80 5.04 2.26
C PHE A 110 30.62 3.76 2.52
N ALA A 111 29.98 2.72 3.06
CA ALA A 111 30.65 1.46 3.38
C ALA A 111 31.04 0.67 2.12
N PHE A 112 30.26 0.81 1.03
CA PHE A 112 30.58 0.17 -0.24
C PHE A 112 31.69 0.95 -0.98
N GLN A 113 31.72 2.27 -0.88
CA GLN A 113 32.83 3.09 -1.41
C GLN A 113 34.13 2.70 -0.74
N GLU A 114 34.13 2.53 0.60
CA GLU A 114 35.31 2.10 1.36
C GLU A 114 35.77 0.68 0.95
N LEU A 115 34.81 -0.24 0.69
CA LEU A 115 35.09 -1.57 0.15
C LEU A 115 35.80 -1.50 -1.22
N LYS A 116 35.33 -0.64 -2.12
CA LYS A 116 35.94 -0.44 -3.44
C LYS A 116 37.35 0.07 -3.33
N GLU A 117 37.62 1.00 -2.40
CA GLU A 117 38.91 1.63 -2.22
C GLU A 117 39.94 0.70 -1.54
N HIS A 118 39.54 0.02 -0.46
CA HIS A 118 40.43 -0.77 0.39
C HIS A 118 40.41 -2.28 0.17
N ARG A 119 39.44 -2.79 -0.59
CA ARG A 119 39.30 -4.18 -1.05
C ARG A 119 39.41 -5.20 0.11
N GLU A 120 40.37 -6.11 0.08
CA GLU A 120 40.62 -7.12 1.12
C GLU A 120 40.88 -6.52 2.50
N ASN A 121 41.36 -5.29 2.57
CA ASN A 121 41.65 -4.56 3.79
C ASN A 121 40.51 -3.64 4.25
N ALA A 122 39.36 -3.65 3.55
CA ALA A 122 38.22 -2.81 3.85
C ALA A 122 37.64 -3.14 5.23
N ARG A 123 37.38 -2.10 6.03
CA ARG A 123 36.77 -2.22 7.34
C ARG A 123 35.35 -2.78 7.24
N TYR A 124 34.58 -2.36 6.21
CA TYR A 124 33.18 -2.73 6.02
C TYR A 124 32.96 -3.91 5.08
N ARG A 125 34.01 -4.69 4.77
CA ARG A 125 33.93 -5.85 3.89
C ARG A 125 32.80 -6.81 4.30
N ASP A 126 32.71 -7.14 5.59
CA ASP A 126 31.74 -8.11 6.12
C ASP A 126 30.31 -7.54 6.26
N TRP A 127 30.11 -6.27 5.89
CA TRP A 127 28.80 -5.66 5.77
C TRP A 127 28.05 -6.12 4.52
N PHE A 128 28.76 -6.70 3.55
CA PHE A 128 28.22 -7.12 2.27
C PHE A 128 28.26 -8.65 2.11
N CYS A 129 27.28 -9.18 1.35
CA CYS A 129 27.22 -10.60 1.05
C CYS A 129 28.12 -10.97 -0.14
N ASP A 130 28.66 -12.17 -0.12
CA ASP A 130 29.28 -12.87 -1.25
C ASP A 130 30.44 -12.07 -1.94
N VAL A 131 31.18 -11.26 -1.19
CA VAL A 131 32.30 -10.50 -1.71
C VAL A 131 33.41 -11.45 -2.15
N ASN A 132 33.75 -11.40 -3.44
CA ASN A 132 34.76 -12.25 -4.06
C ASN A 132 35.76 -11.44 -4.90
N PHE A 133 36.99 -11.28 -4.43
CA PHE A 133 38.03 -10.52 -5.08
C PHE A 133 38.69 -11.20 -6.29
N TRP A 134 38.29 -12.43 -6.60
CA TRP A 134 38.65 -13.14 -7.82
C TRP A 134 37.63 -12.97 -8.94
N GLY A 135 36.50 -12.31 -8.64
CA GLY A 135 35.42 -12.02 -9.59
C GLY A 135 35.57 -10.64 -10.23
N ASN A 136 34.55 -10.30 -11.02
CA ASN A 136 34.33 -8.96 -11.58
C ASN A 136 32.84 -8.72 -11.78
N ASN A 137 32.44 -7.55 -12.18
CA ASN A 137 31.07 -7.15 -12.50
C ASN A 137 31.06 -6.17 -13.69
N GLU A 138 29.88 -5.72 -14.12
CA GLU A 138 29.71 -4.81 -15.25
C GLU A 138 30.30 -3.42 -15.03
N TYR A 139 30.58 -3.03 -13.80
CA TYR A 139 31.23 -1.77 -13.44
C TYR A 139 32.77 -1.86 -13.41
N ASN A 140 33.33 -3.06 -13.67
CA ASN A 140 34.77 -3.33 -13.63
C ASN A 140 35.44 -3.01 -12.28
N ASP A 141 34.75 -3.30 -11.16
CA ASP A 141 35.30 -3.09 -9.82
C ASP A 141 36.47 -4.03 -9.49
N GLY A 142 36.69 -5.09 -10.28
CA GLY A 142 37.70 -6.12 -10.04
C GLY A 142 37.35 -7.05 -8.88
N PHE A 143 36.09 -7.11 -8.47
CA PHE A 143 35.50 -8.09 -7.55
C PHE A 143 33.99 -8.26 -7.85
N SER A 144 33.40 -9.33 -7.36
CA SER A 144 31.95 -9.55 -7.39
C SER A 144 31.38 -9.53 -5.97
N TYR A 145 30.08 -9.38 -5.86
CA TYR A 145 29.35 -9.30 -4.58
C TYR A 145 27.89 -9.73 -4.76
N GLY A 146 27.23 -10.04 -3.66
CA GLY A 146 25.80 -10.31 -3.63
C GLY A 146 24.99 -9.07 -3.97
N ASN A 147 23.89 -9.23 -4.71
CA ASN A 147 23.02 -8.15 -5.14
C ASN A 147 21.53 -8.54 -5.00
N TRP A 148 20.66 -7.57 -5.23
CA TRP A 148 19.22 -7.77 -5.32
C TRP A 148 18.78 -7.95 -6.77
N GLY A 149 18.04 -9.02 -7.04
CA GLY A 149 17.39 -9.24 -8.33
C GLY A 149 18.34 -9.42 -9.53
N GLY A 150 19.64 -9.64 -9.31
CA GLY A 150 20.67 -9.72 -10.37
C GLY A 150 21.23 -8.37 -10.78
N PHE A 151 20.86 -7.27 -10.09
CA PHE A 151 21.32 -5.92 -10.40
C PHE A 151 22.45 -5.49 -9.46
N ASN A 152 23.67 -5.37 -9.98
CA ASN A 152 24.81 -4.94 -9.18
C ASN A 152 24.76 -3.46 -8.72
N LEU A 153 23.81 -2.68 -9.21
CA LEU A 153 23.46 -1.38 -8.64
C LEU A 153 22.96 -1.51 -7.20
N LEU A 154 22.31 -2.62 -6.85
CA LEU A 154 21.67 -2.89 -5.57
C LEU A 154 22.51 -3.88 -4.75
N VAL A 155 23.48 -3.33 -4.02
CA VAL A 155 24.50 -4.11 -3.29
C VAL A 155 23.90 -4.72 -2.03
N LYS A 156 23.88 -6.06 -1.93
CA LYS A 156 23.24 -6.78 -0.83
C LYS A 156 23.99 -6.65 0.48
N LEU A 157 23.31 -6.21 1.52
CA LEU A 157 23.81 -6.11 2.89
C LEU A 157 23.77 -7.45 3.61
N ASN A 158 24.77 -7.71 4.44
CA ASN A 158 24.79 -8.85 5.36
C ASN A 158 24.02 -8.51 6.65
N GLN A 159 22.73 -8.77 6.66
CA GLN A 159 21.84 -8.48 7.79
C GLN A 159 22.13 -9.31 9.05
N ARG A 160 23.00 -10.32 8.98
CA ARG A 160 23.50 -11.09 10.14
C ARG A 160 24.69 -10.45 10.82
N ASN A 161 25.30 -9.47 10.17
CA ASN A 161 26.37 -8.69 10.78
C ASN A 161 25.78 -7.74 11.83
N PRO A 162 26.19 -7.80 13.12
CA PRO A 162 25.67 -6.94 14.17
C PRO A 162 25.89 -5.44 13.92
N GLU A 163 26.96 -5.05 13.23
CA GLU A 163 27.19 -3.64 12.90
C GLU A 163 26.17 -3.14 11.86
N VAL A 164 25.82 -3.95 10.88
CA VAL A 164 24.76 -3.65 9.90
C VAL A 164 23.41 -3.53 10.60
N GLN A 165 23.09 -4.47 11.51
CA GLN A 165 21.86 -4.40 12.30
C GLN A 165 21.81 -3.10 13.11
N ASN A 166 22.85 -2.81 13.88
CA ASN A 166 22.92 -1.60 14.71
C ASN A 166 22.82 -0.32 13.88
N TYR A 167 23.47 -0.29 12.71
CA TYR A 167 23.37 0.85 11.79
C TYR A 167 21.92 1.15 11.40
N HIS A 168 21.13 0.12 11.04
CA HIS A 168 19.72 0.30 10.69
C HIS A 168 18.84 0.58 11.92
N PHE A 169 19.12 -0.02 13.07
CA PHE A 169 18.41 0.29 14.31
C PHE A 169 18.59 1.75 14.73
N ASP A 170 19.83 2.27 14.61
CA ASP A 170 20.13 3.67 14.88
C ASP A 170 19.54 4.60 13.80
N THR A 171 19.41 4.13 12.57
CA THR A 171 18.71 4.85 11.51
C THR A 171 17.24 5.04 11.86
N ILE A 172 16.55 4.00 12.35
CA ILE A 172 15.14 4.12 12.77
C ILE A 172 14.99 5.09 13.94
N ARG A 173 15.87 5.01 14.95
CA ARG A 173 15.87 5.96 16.07
C ARG A 173 16.04 7.39 15.56
N PHE A 174 17.00 7.63 14.67
CA PHE A 174 17.19 8.92 14.03
C PHE A 174 15.94 9.39 13.28
N TRP A 175 15.27 8.54 12.52
CA TRP A 175 14.07 8.93 11.78
C TRP A 175 12.90 9.33 12.70
N VAL A 176 12.77 8.65 13.83
CA VAL A 176 11.74 9.01 14.83
C VAL A 176 12.12 10.30 15.56
N ASP A 177 13.37 10.42 16.02
CA ASP A 177 13.84 11.59 16.76
C ASP A 177 13.83 12.86 15.89
N GLU A 178 14.23 12.76 14.63
CA GLU A 178 14.34 13.89 13.73
C GLU A 178 13.03 14.23 13.01
N PHE A 179 12.30 13.22 12.53
CA PHE A 179 11.13 13.44 11.66
C PHE A 179 9.79 13.08 12.31
N ASP A 180 9.80 12.41 13.46
CA ASP A 180 8.59 11.92 14.15
C ASP A 180 7.70 10.99 13.31
N ILE A 181 8.28 10.17 12.40
CA ILE A 181 7.53 9.22 11.59
C ILE A 181 6.81 8.17 12.46
N ASP A 182 5.75 7.56 11.91
CA ASP A 182 4.87 6.64 12.64
C ASP A 182 5.05 5.17 12.24
N GLY A 183 5.92 4.89 11.28
CA GLY A 183 6.18 3.52 10.84
C GLY A 183 7.04 3.43 9.60
N ILE A 184 7.26 2.19 9.18
CA ILE A 184 8.12 1.84 8.04
C ILE A 184 7.45 0.76 7.21
N ARG A 185 7.53 0.91 5.89
CA ARG A 185 7.36 -0.20 4.94
C ARG A 185 8.74 -0.74 4.61
N LEU A 186 8.96 -2.02 4.91
CA LEU A 186 10.21 -2.71 4.59
C LEU A 186 10.18 -3.20 3.15
N ASP A 187 11.08 -2.67 2.34
CA ASP A 187 11.33 -3.12 0.98
C ASP A 187 11.87 -4.55 0.97
N ALA A 188 11.43 -5.37 -0.02
CA ALA A 188 11.87 -6.74 -0.20
C ALA A 188 11.89 -7.56 1.12
N ALA A 189 10.84 -7.43 1.94
CA ALA A 189 10.81 -8.04 3.27
C ALA A 189 10.83 -9.59 3.23
N ASP A 190 10.43 -10.19 2.12
CA ASP A 190 10.46 -11.64 1.92
C ASP A 190 11.88 -12.24 1.91
N VAL A 191 12.92 -11.42 1.69
CA VAL A 191 14.33 -11.84 1.71
C VAL A 191 15.13 -11.28 2.90
N LEU A 192 14.49 -10.55 3.81
CA LEU A 192 15.12 -10.08 5.03
C LEU A 192 15.33 -11.25 6.02
N ASP A 193 16.45 -11.17 6.75
CA ASP A 193 16.74 -12.13 7.82
C ASP A 193 15.72 -12.02 8.96
N PHE A 194 15.20 -13.13 9.47
CA PHE A 194 14.17 -13.13 10.51
C PHE A 194 14.65 -12.60 11.85
N ASP A 195 15.92 -12.83 12.23
CA ASP A 195 16.46 -12.27 13.47
C ASP A 195 16.67 -10.78 13.35
N PHE A 196 17.01 -10.30 12.17
CA PHE A 196 17.01 -8.87 11.86
C PHE A 196 15.62 -8.27 12.00
N MET A 197 14.58 -8.90 11.44
CA MET A 197 13.19 -8.43 11.59
C MET A 197 12.71 -8.42 13.04
N ARG A 198 13.08 -9.44 13.85
CA ARG A 198 12.82 -9.41 15.31
C ARG A 198 13.55 -8.24 15.98
N GLY A 199 14.75 -7.93 15.52
CA GLY A 199 15.48 -6.73 15.94
C GLY A 199 14.73 -5.44 15.62
N LEU A 200 14.25 -5.31 14.39
CA LEU A 200 13.43 -4.18 13.96
C LEU A 200 12.16 -4.02 14.81
N ARG A 201 11.48 -5.15 15.14
CA ARG A 201 10.31 -5.11 16.02
C ARG A 201 10.64 -4.61 17.43
N ARG A 202 11.78 -5.02 18.01
CA ARG A 202 12.22 -4.51 19.32
C ARG A 202 12.44 -3.00 19.27
N VAL A 203 13.13 -2.51 18.22
CA VAL A 203 13.35 -1.07 18.05
C VAL A 203 12.03 -0.32 17.82
N ALA A 204 11.13 -0.86 17.01
CA ALA A 204 9.79 -0.28 16.81
C ALA A 204 9.03 -0.09 18.14
N ASN A 205 9.05 -1.10 19.02
CA ASN A 205 8.43 -1.02 20.34
C ASN A 205 9.14 -0.04 21.29
N GLU A 206 10.43 0.23 21.08
CA GLU A 206 11.24 1.15 21.88
C GLU A 206 11.01 2.61 21.50
N VAL A 207 10.97 2.92 20.19
CA VAL A 207 11.06 4.31 19.70
C VAL A 207 9.74 5.07 19.81
N LYS A 208 8.61 4.40 19.60
CA LYS A 208 7.31 5.08 19.60
C LYS A 208 6.17 4.08 19.89
N PRO A 209 5.19 4.42 20.75
CA PRO A 209 3.99 3.59 20.90
C PRO A 209 3.30 3.38 19.55
N GLU A 210 2.95 2.13 19.25
CA GLU A 210 2.25 1.76 18.00
C GLU A 210 3.04 2.11 16.71
N PHE A 211 4.39 2.17 16.77
CA PHE A 211 5.21 2.31 15.56
C PHE A 211 4.99 1.11 14.64
N TRP A 212 4.49 1.36 13.44
CA TRP A 212 4.02 0.32 12.54
C TRP A 212 5.13 -0.20 11.63
N LEU A 213 5.22 -1.53 11.51
CA LEU A 213 6.09 -2.22 10.57
C LEU A 213 5.24 -3.00 9.57
N MET A 214 5.34 -2.65 8.29
CA MET A 214 4.73 -3.35 7.19
C MET A 214 5.83 -3.84 6.24
N GLY A 215 5.75 -5.08 5.80
CA GLY A 215 6.72 -5.66 4.88
C GLY A 215 6.15 -5.86 3.49
N GLU A 216 6.96 -5.62 2.48
CA GLU A 216 6.65 -6.08 1.14
C GLU A 216 6.93 -7.59 1.04
N VAL A 217 5.86 -8.36 0.87
CA VAL A 217 5.90 -9.79 0.64
C VAL A 217 4.97 -10.13 -0.51
N ILE A 218 5.52 -10.69 -1.58
CA ILE A 218 4.74 -10.98 -2.79
C ILE A 218 4.08 -12.36 -2.69
N HIS A 219 4.81 -13.36 -2.24
CA HIS A 219 4.35 -14.75 -2.22
C HIS A 219 4.66 -15.47 -0.91
N GLY A 220 3.90 -16.49 -0.61
CA GLY A 220 4.14 -17.40 0.50
C GLY A 220 3.08 -17.32 1.60
N ASP A 221 3.39 -17.97 2.71
CA ASP A 221 2.57 -17.91 3.92
C ASP A 221 2.89 -16.62 4.68
N TYR A 222 2.02 -15.64 4.57
CA TYR A 222 2.20 -14.30 5.14
C TYR A 222 2.39 -14.30 6.66
N SER A 223 1.88 -15.31 7.38
CA SER A 223 2.07 -15.43 8.83
C SER A 223 3.53 -15.63 9.25
N ARG A 224 4.40 -16.04 8.31
CA ARG A 224 5.84 -16.15 8.57
C ARG A 224 6.50 -14.80 8.83
N TRP A 225 5.98 -13.72 8.26
CA TRP A 225 6.48 -12.36 8.41
C TRP A 225 5.59 -11.50 9.30
N ALA A 226 4.27 -11.56 9.07
CA ALA A 226 3.27 -10.81 9.83
C ALA A 226 2.82 -11.62 11.05
N ASN A 227 3.45 -11.34 12.20
CA ASN A 227 3.20 -12.02 13.46
C ASN A 227 3.66 -11.15 14.65
N PRO A 228 3.31 -11.50 15.90
CA PRO A 228 3.65 -10.68 17.07
C PRO A 228 5.15 -10.43 17.30
N GLU A 229 6.04 -11.25 16.76
CA GLU A 229 7.49 -11.13 16.96
C GLU A 229 8.18 -10.25 15.91
N MET A 230 7.56 -10.09 14.71
CA MET A 230 8.19 -9.44 13.56
C MET A 230 7.33 -8.29 13.03
N LEU A 231 6.65 -8.46 11.91
CA LEU A 231 5.93 -7.37 11.27
C LEU A 231 4.46 -7.31 11.74
N HIS A 232 3.89 -6.12 11.73
CA HIS A 232 2.47 -5.91 12.04
C HIS A 232 1.57 -6.25 10.86
N SER A 233 2.09 -6.11 9.64
CA SER A 233 1.36 -6.33 8.39
C SER A 233 2.32 -6.66 7.25
N VAL A 234 1.78 -7.19 6.16
CA VAL A 234 2.45 -7.32 4.87
C VAL A 234 1.52 -6.91 3.75
N THR A 235 2.10 -6.60 2.59
CA THR A 235 1.38 -6.30 1.34
C THR A 235 0.56 -7.49 0.88
N ASN A 236 -0.71 -7.26 0.52
CA ASN A 236 -1.64 -8.31 0.09
C ASN A 236 -1.62 -8.49 -1.44
N TYR A 237 -0.51 -8.98 -1.97
CA TYR A 237 -0.37 -9.25 -3.41
C TYR A 237 -1.29 -10.36 -3.91
N GLU A 238 -1.66 -11.30 -3.04
CA GLU A 238 -2.60 -12.36 -3.42
C GLU A 238 -3.99 -11.81 -3.66
N LEU A 239 -4.48 -10.92 -2.78
CA LEU A 239 -5.73 -10.22 -3.03
C LEU A 239 -5.62 -9.32 -4.26
N HIS A 240 -4.55 -8.52 -4.39
CA HIS A 240 -4.31 -7.70 -5.58
C HIS A 240 -4.46 -8.51 -6.87
N LYS A 241 -3.83 -9.69 -6.95
CA LYS A 241 -3.95 -10.58 -8.11
C LYS A 241 -5.39 -11.04 -8.31
N GLY A 242 -6.06 -11.49 -7.25
CA GLY A 242 -7.46 -11.96 -7.29
C GLY A 242 -8.44 -10.85 -7.72
N LEU A 243 -8.19 -9.59 -7.31
CA LEU A 243 -9.06 -8.47 -7.65
C LEU A 243 -9.18 -8.27 -9.18
N TRP A 244 -8.07 -8.13 -9.89
CA TRP A 244 -8.15 -7.90 -11.33
C TRP A 244 -8.43 -9.17 -12.14
N SER A 245 -7.85 -10.33 -11.78
CA SER A 245 -8.08 -11.57 -12.53
C SER A 245 -9.49 -12.11 -12.32
N GLY A 246 -9.99 -12.09 -11.09
CA GLY A 246 -11.36 -12.53 -10.79
C GLY A 246 -12.43 -11.69 -11.49
N HIS A 247 -12.19 -10.39 -11.69
CA HIS A 247 -13.09 -9.54 -12.47
C HIS A 247 -12.97 -9.80 -13.97
N ASN A 248 -11.76 -9.95 -14.50
CA ASN A 248 -11.54 -10.25 -15.92
C ASN A 248 -12.13 -11.60 -16.35
N ASP A 249 -12.14 -12.56 -15.44
CA ASP A 249 -12.65 -13.92 -15.70
C ASP A 249 -14.10 -14.11 -15.19
N HIS A 250 -14.75 -13.03 -14.72
CA HIS A 250 -16.09 -13.03 -14.12
C HIS A 250 -16.23 -14.12 -13.03
N ASN A 251 -15.25 -14.19 -12.11
CA ASN A 251 -15.14 -15.29 -11.15
C ASN A 251 -14.85 -14.80 -9.72
N TYR A 252 -15.93 -14.55 -8.96
CA TYR A 252 -15.80 -14.18 -7.54
C TYR A 252 -15.33 -15.31 -6.63
N PHE A 253 -15.37 -16.58 -7.06
CA PHE A 253 -14.81 -17.67 -6.26
C PHE A 253 -13.32 -17.49 -6.02
N GLU A 254 -12.58 -16.87 -6.96
CA GLU A 254 -11.16 -16.59 -6.78
C GLU A 254 -10.92 -15.64 -5.60
N ILE A 255 -11.69 -14.54 -5.53
CA ILE A 255 -11.58 -13.56 -4.45
C ILE A 255 -12.00 -14.17 -3.11
N ALA A 256 -13.14 -14.85 -3.08
CA ALA A 256 -13.67 -15.49 -1.87
C ALA A 256 -12.71 -16.57 -1.33
N HIS A 257 -12.13 -17.40 -2.22
CA HIS A 257 -11.15 -18.40 -1.85
C HIS A 257 -9.88 -17.77 -1.25
N THR A 258 -9.35 -16.75 -1.91
CA THR A 258 -8.18 -16.01 -1.42
C THR A 258 -8.44 -15.44 -0.03
N MET A 259 -9.59 -14.80 0.19
CA MET A 259 -9.93 -14.22 1.49
C MET A 259 -10.08 -15.27 2.59
N ARG A 260 -10.77 -16.38 2.32
CA ARG A 260 -10.90 -17.47 3.31
C ARG A 260 -9.54 -18.06 3.69
N ARG A 261 -8.64 -18.24 2.72
CA ARG A 261 -7.29 -18.73 2.97
C ARG A 261 -6.46 -17.74 3.79
N LEU A 262 -6.47 -16.46 3.43
CA LEU A 262 -5.74 -15.41 4.15
C LEU A 262 -6.27 -15.22 5.58
N GLN A 263 -7.58 -15.26 5.80
CA GLN A 263 -8.15 -15.21 7.14
C GLN A 263 -7.72 -16.41 7.99
N GLY A 264 -7.61 -17.60 7.41
CA GLY A 264 -7.11 -18.79 8.11
C GLY A 264 -5.63 -18.71 8.48
N LEU A 265 -4.81 -18.05 7.67
CA LEU A 265 -3.36 -17.91 7.90
C LEU A 265 -3.00 -16.71 8.79
N CYS A 266 -3.71 -15.60 8.66
CA CYS A 266 -3.38 -14.31 9.27
C CYS A 266 -4.51 -13.82 10.17
N HIS A 267 -5.11 -14.69 10.98
CA HIS A 267 -6.32 -14.44 11.75
C HIS A 267 -6.30 -13.12 12.56
N ASP A 268 -5.16 -12.82 13.19
CA ASP A 268 -5.00 -11.64 14.07
C ASP A 268 -4.27 -10.47 13.40
N THR A 269 -3.93 -10.60 12.10
CA THR A 269 -3.12 -9.62 11.37
C THR A 269 -3.90 -9.02 10.22
N ARG A 270 -3.98 -7.71 10.13
CA ARG A 270 -4.60 -7.01 9.01
C ARG A 270 -3.58 -6.77 7.91
N LEU A 271 -3.84 -7.31 6.73
CA LEU A 271 -2.99 -7.16 5.56
C LEU A 271 -3.23 -5.81 4.88
N TYR A 272 -2.19 -5.27 4.25
CA TYR A 272 -2.24 -4.03 3.50
C TYR A 272 -2.83 -4.28 2.11
N ASN A 273 -4.09 -3.89 1.92
CA ASN A 273 -4.86 -4.10 0.68
C ASN A 273 -4.68 -2.95 -0.30
N PHE A 274 -4.43 -3.25 -1.56
CA PHE A 274 -4.24 -2.27 -2.63
C PHE A 274 -4.75 -2.80 -3.97
N SER A 275 -5.14 -1.91 -4.87
CA SER A 275 -5.50 -2.24 -6.25
C SER A 275 -4.32 -2.18 -7.20
N ASP A 276 -3.42 -1.25 -6.98
CA ASP A 276 -2.16 -1.03 -7.69
C ASP A 276 -1.16 -0.29 -6.81
N ASN A 277 0.10 -0.25 -7.23
CA ASN A 277 1.19 0.45 -6.57
C ASN A 277 2.26 0.88 -7.60
N HIS A 278 3.42 1.32 -7.11
CA HIS A 278 4.52 1.80 -7.93
C HIS A 278 5.29 0.71 -8.71
N ASP A 279 5.00 -0.58 -8.46
CA ASP A 279 5.68 -1.74 -9.05
C ASP A 279 4.77 -2.62 -9.92
N VAL A 280 3.46 -2.35 -9.94
CA VAL A 280 2.50 -3.08 -10.76
C VAL A 280 1.76 -2.13 -11.69
N GLU A 281 1.32 -2.66 -12.83
CA GLU A 281 0.52 -1.86 -13.78
C GLU A 281 -0.73 -1.29 -13.11
N ARG A 282 -1.08 -0.07 -13.51
CA ARG A 282 -2.28 0.62 -13.03
C ARG A 282 -3.53 -0.22 -13.31
N LEU A 283 -4.48 -0.18 -12.38
CA LEU A 283 -5.68 -1.00 -12.43
C LEU A 283 -6.45 -0.87 -13.77
N PRO A 284 -6.65 0.32 -14.37
CA PRO A 284 -7.33 0.46 -15.66
C PRO A 284 -6.65 -0.29 -16.81
N ASN A 285 -5.33 -0.54 -16.73
CA ASN A 285 -4.59 -1.31 -17.72
C ASN A 285 -4.68 -2.83 -17.50
N LYS A 286 -5.00 -3.25 -16.28
CA LYS A 286 -5.22 -4.67 -15.95
C LYS A 286 -6.61 -5.15 -16.33
N LEU A 287 -7.63 -4.27 -16.25
CA LEU A 287 -9.03 -4.61 -16.43
C LEU A 287 -9.47 -4.62 -17.90
N ARG A 288 -10.23 -5.64 -18.28
CA ARG A 288 -10.94 -5.70 -19.57
C ARG A 288 -12.16 -4.78 -19.57
N ASN A 289 -12.85 -4.64 -18.43
CA ASN A 289 -13.97 -3.74 -18.22
C ASN A 289 -13.65 -2.74 -17.11
N ARG A 290 -13.62 -1.44 -17.43
CA ARG A 290 -13.27 -0.36 -16.50
C ARG A 290 -14.36 -0.09 -15.44
N ASP A 291 -15.60 -0.50 -15.68
CA ASP A 291 -16.67 -0.39 -14.68
C ASP A 291 -16.34 -1.20 -13.42
N HIS A 292 -15.49 -2.22 -13.54
CA HIS A 292 -15.01 -3.01 -12.42
C HIS A 292 -14.05 -2.27 -11.47
N ILE A 293 -13.59 -1.06 -11.82
CA ILE A 293 -12.82 -0.21 -10.88
C ILE A 293 -13.67 0.08 -9.63
N ARG A 294 -14.98 0.36 -9.81
CA ARG A 294 -15.94 0.54 -8.72
C ARG A 294 -15.98 -0.68 -7.80
N HIS A 295 -16.04 -1.88 -8.35
CA HIS A 295 -16.06 -3.14 -7.60
C HIS A 295 -14.80 -3.31 -6.77
N ILE A 296 -13.66 -3.07 -7.40
CA ILE A 296 -12.34 -3.27 -6.77
C ILE A 296 -12.10 -2.22 -5.68
N ALA A 297 -12.45 -0.96 -5.89
CA ALA A 297 -12.41 0.05 -4.85
C ALA A 297 -13.24 -0.36 -3.63
N LEU A 298 -14.48 -0.80 -3.86
CA LEU A 298 -15.36 -1.28 -2.79
C LEU A 298 -14.77 -2.51 -2.06
N LEU A 299 -14.21 -3.50 -2.79
CA LEU A 299 -13.56 -4.67 -2.20
C LEU A 299 -12.36 -4.30 -1.34
N VAL A 300 -11.48 -3.40 -1.81
CA VAL A 300 -10.30 -2.94 -1.07
C VAL A 300 -10.69 -2.33 0.28
N TYR A 301 -11.79 -1.58 0.33
CA TYR A 301 -12.26 -0.89 1.55
C TYR A 301 -13.10 -1.76 2.49
N THR A 302 -13.80 -2.75 1.98
CA THR A 302 -14.80 -3.50 2.75
C THR A 302 -14.37 -4.91 3.13
N LEU A 303 -13.42 -5.50 2.40
CA LEU A 303 -12.79 -6.74 2.82
C LEU A 303 -11.92 -6.51 4.07
N TRP A 304 -11.61 -7.60 4.75
CA TRP A 304 -10.71 -7.55 5.89
C TRP A 304 -9.31 -7.12 5.46
N GLY A 305 -8.77 -6.09 6.13
CA GLY A 305 -7.46 -5.52 5.84
C GLY A 305 -7.42 -4.00 6.02
N ILE A 306 -6.31 -3.42 5.61
CA ILE A 306 -6.02 -1.98 5.67
C ILE A 306 -6.01 -1.46 4.23
N PRO A 307 -6.99 -0.63 3.83
CA PRO A 307 -7.07 -0.11 2.46
C PRO A 307 -5.98 0.91 2.15
N SER A 308 -5.48 0.88 0.93
CA SER A 308 -4.54 1.86 0.40
C SER A 308 -4.91 2.30 -1.00
N ILE A 309 -4.71 3.59 -1.26
CA ILE A 309 -4.81 4.23 -2.59
C ILE A 309 -3.39 4.61 -3.01
N TYR A 310 -2.96 4.21 -4.19
CA TYR A 310 -1.74 4.72 -4.79
C TYR A 310 -2.06 6.01 -5.57
N TYR A 311 -1.27 7.07 -5.41
CA TYR A 311 -1.57 8.38 -5.99
C TYR A 311 -1.92 8.32 -7.48
N GLY A 312 -3.00 8.97 -7.84
CA GLY A 312 -3.58 8.95 -9.20
C GLY A 312 -4.56 7.80 -9.45
N SER A 313 -4.59 6.73 -8.65
CA SER A 313 -5.56 5.63 -8.81
C SER A 313 -6.98 6.10 -8.56
N GLU A 314 -7.17 7.07 -7.68
CA GLU A 314 -8.46 7.72 -7.42
C GLU A 314 -9.00 8.53 -8.62
N PHE A 315 -8.15 8.83 -9.60
CA PHE A 315 -8.57 9.45 -10.85
C PHE A 315 -8.77 8.43 -11.98
N GLY A 316 -8.39 7.18 -11.74
CA GLY A 316 -8.44 6.12 -12.75
C GLY A 316 -7.38 6.28 -13.83
N ILE A 317 -6.20 6.83 -13.50
CA ILE A 317 -5.12 7.02 -14.48
C ILE A 317 -4.57 5.70 -14.99
N GLU A 318 -4.08 5.72 -16.20
CA GLU A 318 -3.40 4.60 -16.84
C GLU A 318 -1.89 4.61 -16.57
N GLY A 319 -1.28 3.44 -16.62
CA GLY A 319 0.16 3.25 -16.54
C GLY A 319 0.52 1.80 -16.75
N LYS A 320 1.41 1.54 -17.68
CA LYS A 320 1.89 0.21 -18.05
C LYS A 320 3.39 0.15 -17.89
N LYS A 321 3.89 -1.01 -17.42
CA LYS A 321 5.34 -1.23 -17.42
C LYS A 321 5.87 -1.15 -18.85
N GLU A 322 6.96 -0.44 -19.01
CA GLU A 322 7.78 -0.49 -20.23
C GLU A 322 8.93 -1.46 -20.01
N TRP A 323 9.44 -2.06 -21.07
CA TRP A 323 10.54 -3.01 -20.92
C TRP A 323 11.75 -2.35 -20.26
N GLY A 324 12.13 -2.89 -19.10
CA GLY A 324 13.25 -2.41 -18.30
C GLY A 324 12.99 -1.14 -17.47
N SER A 325 11.73 -0.65 -17.41
CA SER A 325 11.41 0.57 -16.65
C SER A 325 10.04 0.51 -15.99
N ASP A 326 10.00 0.90 -14.70
CA ASP A 326 8.78 1.13 -13.93
C ASP A 326 8.34 2.61 -13.90
N TRP A 327 9.12 3.52 -14.52
CA TRP A 327 8.83 4.95 -14.50
C TRP A 327 7.43 5.33 -15.02
N PRO A 328 6.85 4.65 -16.02
CA PRO A 328 5.47 4.95 -16.46
C PRO A 328 4.40 4.67 -15.39
N LEU A 329 4.73 3.90 -14.35
CA LEU A 329 3.86 3.66 -13.19
C LEU A 329 3.93 4.79 -12.16
N ARG A 330 4.90 5.70 -12.29
CA ARG A 330 5.32 6.72 -11.32
C ARG A 330 5.25 8.14 -11.92
N PRO A 331 4.10 8.53 -12.53
CA PRO A 331 4.01 9.78 -13.29
C PRO A 331 4.09 11.02 -12.41
N CYS A 332 4.59 12.11 -12.98
CA CYS A 332 4.38 13.45 -12.43
C CYS A 332 2.94 13.88 -12.71
N LEU A 333 2.20 14.23 -11.67
CA LEU A 333 0.80 14.66 -11.75
C LEU A 333 0.62 16.01 -11.08
N GLU A 334 -0.36 16.77 -11.57
CA GLU A 334 -0.76 18.05 -10.99
C GLU A 334 -2.21 17.98 -10.52
N LEU A 335 -2.49 18.33 -9.25
CA LEU A 335 -3.85 18.32 -8.71
C LEU A 335 -4.79 19.30 -9.46
N ALA A 336 -4.23 20.33 -10.06
CA ALA A 336 -5.00 21.29 -10.86
C ALA A 336 -5.70 20.65 -12.08
N ASP A 337 -5.15 19.57 -12.61
CA ASP A 337 -5.73 18.83 -13.74
C ASP A 337 -6.98 18.01 -13.35
N TYR A 338 -7.21 17.84 -12.04
CA TYR A 338 -8.29 17.03 -11.47
C TYR A 338 -9.29 17.85 -10.64
N THR A 339 -9.39 19.14 -10.93
CA THR A 339 -10.33 20.03 -10.24
C THR A 339 -11.76 19.50 -10.37
N ASP A 340 -12.51 19.48 -9.25
CA ASP A 340 -13.88 18.94 -9.17
C ASP A 340 -14.04 17.44 -9.54
N ALA A 341 -12.96 16.67 -9.56
CA ALA A 341 -13.01 15.24 -9.93
C ALA A 341 -14.00 14.44 -9.06
N GLU A 342 -14.16 14.77 -7.78
CA GLU A 342 -15.17 14.12 -6.92
C GLU A 342 -16.59 14.25 -7.47
N LYS A 343 -16.91 15.34 -8.19
CA LYS A 343 -18.23 15.63 -8.75
C LYS A 343 -18.38 15.18 -10.21
N THR A 344 -17.29 14.91 -10.90
CA THR A 344 -17.30 14.68 -12.35
C THR A 344 -16.73 13.33 -12.75
N ASN A 345 -15.87 12.72 -11.93
CA ASN A 345 -15.21 11.45 -12.20
C ASN A 345 -15.81 10.35 -11.30
N PRO A 346 -16.41 9.29 -11.88
CA PRO A 346 -16.99 8.19 -11.10
C PRO A 346 -15.99 7.49 -10.17
N VAL A 347 -14.73 7.40 -10.60
CA VAL A 347 -13.68 6.73 -9.80
C VAL A 347 -13.34 7.58 -8.56
N THR A 348 -13.14 8.89 -8.74
CA THR A 348 -12.86 9.80 -7.61
C THR A 348 -14.04 9.86 -6.64
N SER A 349 -15.26 9.92 -7.18
CA SER A 349 -16.48 9.96 -6.37
C SER A 349 -16.61 8.73 -5.47
N ILE A 350 -16.34 7.53 -5.99
CA ILE A 350 -16.41 6.30 -5.20
C ILE A 350 -15.33 6.24 -4.12
N TYR A 351 -14.07 6.63 -4.42
CA TYR A 351 -13.00 6.66 -3.42
C TYR A 351 -13.29 7.66 -2.30
N ALA A 352 -13.78 8.86 -2.62
CA ALA A 352 -14.18 9.86 -1.63
C ALA A 352 -15.32 9.36 -0.74
N ALA A 353 -16.35 8.71 -1.32
CA ALA A 353 -17.44 8.13 -0.55
C ALA A 353 -16.96 7.00 0.37
N LEU A 354 -16.13 6.09 -0.12
CA LEU A 354 -15.58 4.98 0.66
C LEU A 354 -14.69 5.45 1.82
N GLY A 355 -13.90 6.50 1.61
CA GLY A 355 -13.10 7.10 2.67
C GLY A 355 -13.97 7.69 3.79
N ARG A 356 -15.05 8.42 3.46
CA ARG A 356 -16.02 8.91 4.45
C ARG A 356 -16.71 7.75 5.17
N LEU A 357 -17.18 6.75 4.43
CA LEU A 357 -17.87 5.57 4.99
C LEU A 357 -16.96 4.74 5.90
N LYS A 358 -15.66 4.70 5.63
CA LYS A 358 -14.70 4.01 6.50
C LYS A 358 -14.64 4.63 7.89
N ALA A 359 -14.80 5.95 8.00
CA ALA A 359 -14.88 6.66 9.28
C ALA A 359 -16.27 6.55 9.93
N GLU A 360 -17.34 6.55 9.14
CA GLU A 360 -18.73 6.56 9.61
C GLU A 360 -19.29 5.16 9.96
N CYS A 361 -18.73 4.11 9.36
CA CYS A 361 -19.18 2.73 9.51
C CYS A 361 -18.10 1.90 10.24
N PRO A 362 -18.09 1.87 11.58
CA PRO A 362 -17.11 1.08 12.34
C PRO A 362 -17.16 -0.41 11.99
N GLU A 363 -18.28 -0.89 11.44
CA GLU A 363 -18.44 -2.25 10.91
C GLU A 363 -17.36 -2.57 9.86
N LEU A 364 -16.98 -1.61 9.02
CA LEU A 364 -15.94 -1.79 7.99
C LEU A 364 -14.56 -2.06 8.57
N SER A 365 -14.30 -1.57 9.78
CA SER A 365 -13.00 -1.75 10.46
C SER A 365 -13.03 -2.90 11.46
N TRP A 366 -14.11 -3.05 12.22
CA TRP A 366 -14.18 -3.92 13.38
C TRP A 366 -15.20 -5.05 13.25
N GLY A 367 -16.10 -4.95 12.26
CA GLY A 367 -17.18 -5.92 12.08
C GLY A 367 -16.66 -7.31 11.70
N GLU A 368 -17.37 -8.33 12.18
CA GLU A 368 -17.20 -9.71 11.74
C GLU A 368 -17.54 -9.83 10.25
N PHE A 369 -16.73 -10.54 9.49
CA PHE A 369 -17.00 -10.85 8.08
C PHE A 369 -17.96 -12.03 7.99
N LYS A 370 -19.08 -11.87 7.26
CA LYS A 370 -20.05 -12.94 6.98
C LYS A 370 -20.34 -13.00 5.49
N GLU A 371 -19.97 -14.10 4.87
CA GLU A 371 -20.39 -14.38 3.49
C GLU A 371 -21.88 -14.70 3.44
N LEU A 372 -22.62 -14.07 2.54
CA LEU A 372 -24.08 -14.19 2.43
C LEU A 372 -24.50 -15.00 1.20
N THR A 373 -23.92 -14.69 0.04
CA THR A 373 -24.12 -15.46 -1.19
C THR A 373 -22.95 -15.32 -2.13
N LEU A 374 -22.64 -16.36 -2.86
CA LEU A 374 -21.52 -16.41 -3.80
C LEU A 374 -21.90 -17.26 -5.01
N THR A 375 -21.77 -16.66 -6.18
CA THR A 375 -21.79 -17.35 -7.47
C THR A 375 -20.54 -16.96 -8.27
N THR A 376 -20.42 -17.43 -9.50
CA THR A 376 -19.31 -17.01 -10.37
C THR A 376 -19.31 -15.49 -10.58
N GLN A 377 -20.50 -14.91 -10.86
CA GLN A 377 -20.65 -13.51 -11.28
C GLN A 377 -21.29 -12.60 -10.24
N SER A 378 -21.73 -13.13 -9.12
CA SER A 378 -22.33 -12.32 -8.06
C SER A 378 -21.80 -12.72 -6.69
N TYR A 379 -21.63 -11.71 -5.84
CA TYR A 379 -21.11 -11.89 -4.49
C TYR A 379 -21.78 -10.93 -3.53
N ALA A 380 -22.10 -11.40 -2.33
CA ALA A 380 -22.53 -10.57 -1.23
C ALA A 380 -21.95 -11.06 0.08
N TYR A 381 -21.47 -10.12 0.89
CA TYR A 381 -21.02 -10.36 2.25
C TYR A 381 -21.37 -9.18 3.15
N ALA A 382 -21.42 -9.42 4.44
CA ALA A 382 -21.66 -8.42 5.45
C ALA A 382 -20.43 -8.19 6.34
N ARG A 383 -20.36 -6.98 6.91
CA ARG A 383 -19.55 -6.65 8.06
C ARG A 383 -20.52 -6.35 9.21
N VAL A 384 -20.43 -7.12 10.29
CA VAL A 384 -21.38 -7.08 11.41
C VAL A 384 -20.68 -6.66 12.69
N LEU A 385 -21.20 -5.62 13.35
CA LEU A 385 -20.68 -5.10 14.61
C LEU A 385 -21.85 -4.66 15.50
N ASP A 386 -21.91 -5.15 16.72
CA ASP A 386 -22.87 -4.73 17.75
C ASP A 386 -24.32 -4.67 17.27
N GLY A 387 -24.75 -5.70 16.53
CA GLY A 387 -26.11 -5.79 15.99
C GLY A 387 -26.39 -4.90 14.78
N LYS A 388 -25.40 -4.17 14.26
CA LYS A 388 -25.46 -3.40 13.03
C LYS A 388 -24.70 -4.10 11.92
N ALA A 389 -25.09 -3.85 10.67
CA ALA A 389 -24.38 -4.43 9.54
C ALA A 389 -24.37 -3.51 8.32
N VAL A 390 -23.28 -3.56 7.58
CA VAL A 390 -23.21 -3.11 6.19
C VAL A 390 -23.00 -4.32 5.29
N VAL A 391 -23.65 -4.32 4.13
CA VAL A 391 -23.65 -5.42 3.15
C VAL A 391 -23.11 -4.92 1.84
N ALA A 392 -22.00 -5.46 1.40
CA ALA A 392 -21.43 -5.21 0.07
C ALA A 392 -22.04 -6.21 -0.92
N VAL A 393 -22.54 -5.71 -2.05
CA VAL A 393 -23.19 -6.51 -3.08
C VAL A 393 -22.57 -6.22 -4.45
N TYR A 394 -22.31 -7.28 -5.21
CA TYR A 394 -21.56 -7.22 -6.46
C TYR A 394 -22.19 -8.05 -7.55
N ASN A 395 -22.18 -7.50 -8.76
CA ASN A 395 -22.50 -8.20 -10.01
C ASN A 395 -21.44 -7.83 -11.06
N ASN A 396 -20.52 -8.74 -11.40
CA ASN A 396 -19.54 -8.54 -12.47
C ASN A 396 -19.98 -9.19 -13.80
N GLY A 397 -21.22 -9.64 -13.89
CA GLY A 397 -21.82 -10.18 -15.11
C GLY A 397 -22.35 -9.09 -16.03
N ASP A 398 -22.44 -9.39 -17.33
CA ASP A 398 -22.93 -8.48 -18.38
C ASP A 398 -24.47 -8.37 -18.43
N SER A 399 -25.17 -9.00 -17.49
CA SER A 399 -26.62 -8.93 -17.35
C SER A 399 -27.03 -8.58 -15.94
N PRO A 400 -28.19 -7.91 -15.73
CA PRO A 400 -28.71 -7.68 -14.38
C PRO A 400 -28.91 -9.00 -13.62
N VAL A 401 -28.70 -8.98 -12.32
CA VAL A 401 -28.87 -10.13 -11.43
C VAL A 401 -29.82 -9.83 -10.29
N SER A 402 -30.63 -10.83 -9.90
CA SER A 402 -31.38 -10.82 -8.65
C SER A 402 -30.75 -11.80 -7.67
N MET A 403 -30.38 -11.31 -6.49
CA MET A 403 -29.85 -12.10 -5.38
C MET A 403 -30.83 -12.08 -4.23
N GLU A 404 -30.96 -13.22 -3.53
CA GLU A 404 -31.73 -13.35 -2.29
C GLU A 404 -30.89 -14.08 -1.25
N PHE A 405 -30.77 -13.53 -0.05
CA PHE A 405 -30.01 -14.13 1.04
C PHE A 405 -30.57 -13.74 2.40
N GLN A 406 -30.26 -14.56 3.41
CA GLN A 406 -30.64 -14.32 4.81
C GLN A 406 -29.89 -13.12 5.35
N LEU A 407 -30.57 -12.22 6.03
CA LEU A 407 -29.95 -11.08 6.72
C LEU A 407 -29.11 -11.56 7.92
N PRO A 408 -27.93 -10.97 8.14
CA PRO A 408 -27.06 -11.33 9.25
C PRO A 408 -27.51 -10.75 10.59
N VAL A 409 -28.38 -9.73 10.55
CA VAL A 409 -29.02 -9.06 11.70
C VAL A 409 -30.47 -8.72 11.33
N GLU A 410 -31.30 -8.44 12.33
CA GLU A 410 -32.69 -7.97 12.08
C GLU A 410 -32.64 -6.59 11.40
N ALA A 411 -33.45 -6.43 10.36
CA ALA A 411 -33.63 -5.16 9.64
C ALA A 411 -35.02 -5.12 8.98
N SER A 412 -35.55 -3.93 8.85
CA SER A 412 -36.85 -3.65 8.15
C SER A 412 -36.64 -3.03 6.76
N GLY A 413 -35.42 -2.51 6.49
CA GLY A 413 -35.06 -1.88 5.23
C GLY A 413 -33.57 -1.80 5.01
N VAL A 414 -33.18 -1.17 3.91
CA VAL A 414 -31.79 -0.89 3.56
C VAL A 414 -31.62 0.51 3.01
N GLU A 415 -30.47 1.10 3.24
CA GLU A 415 -30.00 2.35 2.67
C GLU A 415 -28.83 2.06 1.74
N ASP A 416 -28.86 2.54 0.49
CA ASP A 416 -27.72 2.47 -0.43
C ASP A 416 -26.76 3.61 -0.13
N LEU A 417 -25.61 3.30 0.48
CA LEU A 417 -24.62 4.27 0.94
C LEU A 417 -23.81 4.90 -0.21
N LEU A 418 -23.93 4.37 -1.41
CA LEU A 418 -23.22 4.85 -2.61
C LEU A 418 -24.16 5.39 -3.68
N ALA A 419 -25.44 5.60 -3.34
CA ALA A 419 -26.46 6.07 -4.28
C ALA A 419 -26.12 7.44 -4.90
N ASP A 420 -25.49 8.34 -4.12
CA ASP A 420 -25.16 9.71 -4.54
C ASP A 420 -23.82 9.82 -5.29
N CYS A 421 -23.08 8.72 -5.45
CA CYS A 421 -21.84 8.76 -6.21
C CYS A 421 -22.09 8.98 -7.70
N VAL A 422 -21.17 9.68 -8.35
CA VAL A 422 -21.19 9.86 -9.81
C VAL A 422 -21.18 8.48 -10.50
N GLY A 423 -22.10 8.30 -11.47
CA GLY A 423 -22.26 7.04 -12.18
C GLY A 423 -23.02 5.96 -11.41
N SER A 424 -23.61 6.28 -10.25
CA SER A 424 -24.48 5.33 -9.54
C SER A 424 -25.75 5.03 -10.33
N GLN A 425 -26.20 3.79 -10.23
CA GLN A 425 -27.38 3.28 -10.92
C GLN A 425 -28.43 2.89 -9.89
N PRO A 426 -29.73 3.03 -10.20
CA PRO A 426 -30.80 2.62 -9.31
C PRO A 426 -30.79 1.09 -9.10
N ILE A 427 -31.00 0.70 -7.85
CA ILE A 427 -31.17 -0.70 -7.45
C ILE A 427 -32.57 -0.90 -6.87
N LEU A 428 -33.06 -2.14 -6.90
CA LEU A 428 -34.27 -2.51 -6.22
C LEU A 428 -33.97 -3.42 -5.05
N THR A 429 -34.51 -3.07 -3.88
CA THR A 429 -34.32 -3.84 -2.65
C THR A 429 -35.65 -4.14 -1.99
N GLN A 430 -35.75 -5.32 -1.38
CA GLN A 430 -36.93 -5.74 -0.62
C GLN A 430 -36.45 -6.57 0.58
N VAL A 431 -36.91 -6.18 1.77
CA VAL A 431 -36.66 -6.94 3.01
C VAL A 431 -37.97 -7.62 3.41
N GLU A 432 -37.97 -8.95 3.42
CA GLU A 432 -39.12 -9.77 3.83
C GLU A 432 -38.64 -11.03 4.54
N TRP A 433 -39.33 -11.39 5.64
CA TRP A 433 -39.09 -12.63 6.38
C TRP A 433 -37.61 -12.84 6.80
N GLY A 434 -36.91 -11.76 7.15
CA GLY A 434 -35.50 -11.78 7.54
C GLY A 434 -34.56 -12.02 6.35
N LYS A 435 -35.02 -11.88 5.13
CA LYS A 435 -34.22 -11.96 3.90
C LYS A 435 -34.16 -10.62 3.19
N LEU A 436 -33.02 -10.36 2.54
CA LEU A 436 -32.86 -9.28 1.56
C LEU A 436 -32.89 -9.86 0.15
N LYS A 437 -33.75 -9.31 -0.67
CA LYS A 437 -33.73 -9.46 -2.12
C LYS A 437 -33.20 -8.18 -2.74
N VAL A 438 -32.17 -8.27 -3.58
CA VAL A 438 -31.57 -7.13 -4.26
C VAL A 438 -31.45 -7.42 -5.75
N GLN A 439 -31.82 -6.44 -6.58
CA GLN A 439 -31.58 -6.47 -8.03
C GLN A 439 -30.49 -5.46 -8.37
N LEU A 440 -29.40 -5.96 -8.93
CA LEU A 440 -28.26 -5.16 -9.39
C LEU A 440 -28.22 -5.08 -10.91
N PRO A 441 -27.92 -3.91 -11.48
CA PRO A 441 -27.53 -3.78 -12.88
C PRO A 441 -26.33 -4.65 -13.25
N SER A 442 -26.08 -4.83 -14.55
CA SER A 442 -24.84 -5.43 -15.05
C SER A 442 -23.62 -4.63 -14.65
N ASN A 443 -22.51 -5.31 -14.34
CA ASN A 443 -21.22 -4.69 -14.00
C ASN A 443 -21.35 -3.60 -12.92
N TYR A 444 -22.11 -3.89 -11.84
CA TYR A 444 -22.41 -2.92 -10.79
C TYR A 444 -22.21 -3.50 -9.39
N ALA A 445 -21.75 -2.63 -8.48
CA ALA A 445 -21.56 -2.96 -7.08
C ALA A 445 -21.95 -1.78 -6.19
N THR A 446 -22.49 -2.07 -4.99
CA THR A 446 -22.77 -1.03 -4.00
C THR A 446 -22.64 -1.54 -2.56
N LEU A 447 -22.76 -0.63 -1.61
CA LEU A 447 -22.70 -0.87 -0.17
C LEU A 447 -24.04 -0.47 0.46
N LEU A 448 -24.67 -1.41 1.13
CA LEU A 448 -25.97 -1.24 1.78
C LEU A 448 -25.80 -1.20 3.29
N ARG A 449 -26.44 -0.26 3.96
CA ARG A 449 -26.61 -0.28 5.42
C ARG A 449 -27.95 -0.93 5.74
N LEU A 450 -27.96 -1.89 6.65
CA LEU A 450 -29.21 -2.46 7.18
C LEU A 450 -29.81 -1.48 8.19
N VAL A 451 -31.10 -1.18 8.04
CA VAL A 451 -31.85 -0.28 8.92
C VAL A 451 -33.01 -1.03 9.56
N GLY A 452 -33.18 -0.84 10.86
CA GLY A 452 -34.21 -1.49 11.69
C GLY A 452 -35.34 -0.58 12.08
#